data_fce0aa87664947e9ef01dcf1ab9560f6
#
_entry.id   fce0aa87664947e9ef01dcf1ab9560f6
#
_cell.length_a   1.000
_cell.length_b   1.000
_cell.length_c   1.000
_cell.angle_alpha   90.00
_cell.angle_beta   90.00
_cell.angle_gamma   90.00
#
_symmetry.space_group_name_H-M   'P 1'
#
loop_
_entity.id
_entity.type
_entity.pdbx_description
1 polymer ?
#
loop_
_entity_poly.entity_id
_entity_poly.type
_entity_poly.pdbx_seq_one_letter_code
_entity_poly.pdbx_strand_id
1 'polypeptide(L)'
;SDVWDRLPAVGRVYLPTASYREMGEWALSAREGETLTAGRRQIEGLADGEHLAMLLRGGFWRNFLVKYPEVADCYWKMLRLSRSIHEARAGAPDDARLAAAQLALWRGQANDAYWHGVFGGCYLPHLRRAVKGALLEAERSLAETFTEPRVAWSCGDVNGDGRDEVLVRTGELAVTVNPQSGGVITELGYLPRALDLADVLTRRPEAYHARIRAQGGGDAPTGDFAPTMT
;
A
#
# COMPACT_ATOMS: atom_id res chain seq x y z
N SER A 1 -11.20 3.84 -18.16
CA SER A 1 -11.05 4.99 -19.09
C SER A 1 -12.39 5.54 -19.54
N ASP A 2 -13.39 4.70 -19.85
CA ASP A 2 -14.69 5.14 -20.41
C ASP A 2 -15.48 6.15 -19.56
N VAL A 3 -15.25 6.18 -18.24
CA VAL A 3 -15.91 7.14 -17.35
C VAL A 3 -15.31 8.53 -17.52
N TRP A 4 -14.00 8.63 -17.66
CA TRP A 4 -13.30 9.91 -17.85
C TRP A 4 -13.59 10.53 -19.21
N ASP A 5 -13.71 9.69 -20.23
CA ASP A 5 -14.02 10.14 -21.61
C ASP A 5 -15.48 10.67 -21.74
N ARG A 6 -16.34 10.29 -20.82
CA ARG A 6 -17.77 10.73 -20.78
C ARG A 6 -18.02 11.92 -19.88
N LEU A 7 -17.06 12.29 -19.05
CA LEU A 7 -17.19 13.48 -18.21
C LEU A 7 -17.07 14.75 -19.07
N PRO A 8 -17.95 15.74 -18.91
CA PRO A 8 -17.78 17.02 -19.59
C PRO A 8 -16.39 17.58 -19.21
N ALA A 9 -15.75 18.25 -20.15
CA ALA A 9 -14.45 18.88 -19.92
C ALA A 9 -14.55 19.80 -18.69
N VAL A 10 -14.12 19.30 -17.55
CA VAL A 10 -14.02 20.06 -16.32
C VAL A 10 -12.83 20.97 -16.49
N GLY A 11 -13.00 22.27 -16.29
CA GLY A 11 -11.91 23.24 -16.33
C GLY A 11 -10.76 22.84 -15.40
N ARG A 12 -9.60 23.45 -15.56
CA ARG A 12 -8.45 23.20 -14.67
C ARG A 12 -8.84 23.46 -13.21
N VAL A 13 -8.65 22.45 -12.37
CA VAL A 13 -8.89 22.54 -10.93
C VAL A 13 -7.56 22.44 -10.20
N TYR A 14 -7.32 23.35 -9.27
CA TYR A 14 -6.20 23.24 -8.33
C TYR A 14 -6.66 22.40 -7.14
N LEU A 15 -6.06 21.23 -6.97
CA LEU A 15 -6.28 20.38 -5.81
C LEU A 15 -5.01 20.38 -4.95
N PRO A 16 -5.04 20.98 -3.76
CA PRO A 16 -3.92 20.92 -2.85
C PRO A 16 -3.67 19.49 -2.40
N THR A 17 -2.42 19.11 -2.20
CA THR A 17 -2.06 17.83 -1.60
C THR A 17 -2.64 17.78 -0.19
N ALA A 18 -3.57 16.87 0.02
CA ALA A 18 -4.27 16.70 1.29
C ALA A 18 -4.75 15.27 1.44
N SER A 19 -5.02 14.89 2.68
CA SER A 19 -5.71 13.65 3.04
C SER A 19 -6.80 13.97 4.05
N TYR A 20 -7.75 13.06 4.22
CA TYR A 20 -8.71 13.16 5.31
C TYR A 20 -7.99 13.09 6.67
N ARG A 21 -8.65 13.55 7.72
CA ARG A 21 -8.04 13.78 9.04
C ARG A 21 -7.29 12.55 9.56
N GLU A 22 -7.91 11.39 9.53
CA GLU A 22 -7.35 10.15 10.06
C GLU A 22 -6.08 9.74 9.30
N MET A 23 -6.09 9.76 7.97
CA MET A 23 -4.90 9.50 7.15
C MET A 23 -3.81 10.52 7.44
N GLY A 24 -4.17 11.79 7.64
CA GLY A 24 -3.22 12.85 7.98
C GLY A 24 -2.49 12.59 9.30
N GLU A 25 -3.15 11.98 10.27
CA GLU A 25 -2.58 11.60 11.56
C GLU A 25 -1.70 10.34 11.45
N TRP A 26 -2.20 9.29 10.80
CA TRP A 26 -1.49 8.01 10.65
C TRP A 26 -0.26 8.07 9.71
N ALA A 27 -0.23 9.03 8.80
CA ALA A 27 0.90 9.25 7.90
C ALA A 27 2.12 9.89 8.59
N LEU A 28 1.96 10.43 9.79
CA LEU A 28 3.02 11.05 10.57
C LEU A 28 3.76 10.02 11.44
N SER A 29 4.99 10.36 11.82
CA SER A 29 5.67 9.64 12.89
C SER A 29 4.90 9.77 14.23
N ALA A 30 5.15 8.88 15.18
CA ALA A 30 4.48 8.92 16.49
C ALA A 30 4.62 10.30 17.16
N ARG A 31 5.83 10.88 17.14
CA ARG A 31 6.12 12.20 17.74
C ARG A 31 5.38 13.33 17.04
N GLU A 32 5.37 13.33 15.71
CA GLU A 32 4.67 14.36 14.94
C GLU A 32 3.14 14.24 15.13
N GLY A 33 2.61 13.02 15.19
CA GLY A 33 1.20 12.75 15.48
C GLY A 33 0.78 13.24 16.86
N GLU A 34 1.62 13.03 17.89
CA GLU A 34 1.41 13.57 19.23
C GLU A 34 1.42 15.10 19.23
N THR A 35 2.37 15.71 18.52
CA THR A 35 2.48 17.18 18.37
C THR A 35 1.25 17.76 17.67
N LEU A 36 0.80 17.14 16.58
CA LEU A 36 -0.40 17.57 15.84
C LEU A 36 -1.65 17.49 16.73
N THR A 37 -1.79 16.40 17.48
CA THR A 37 -2.93 16.19 18.39
C THR A 37 -2.94 17.23 19.52
N ALA A 38 -1.78 17.53 20.11
CA ALA A 38 -1.65 18.55 21.15
C ALA A 38 -1.96 19.96 20.60
N GLY A 39 -1.39 20.30 19.45
CA GLY A 39 -1.66 21.59 18.79
C GLY A 39 -3.13 21.77 18.43
N ARG A 40 -3.78 20.72 17.93
CA ARG A 40 -5.22 20.75 17.62
C ARG A 40 -6.07 21.05 18.87
N ARG A 41 -5.81 20.37 19.99
CA ARG A 41 -6.52 20.64 21.26
C ARG A 41 -6.37 22.08 21.74
N GLN A 42 -5.17 22.66 21.58
CA GLN A 42 -4.93 24.05 21.94
C GLN A 42 -5.75 25.02 21.08
N ILE A 43 -5.80 24.76 19.78
CA ILE A 43 -6.53 25.61 18.82
C ILE A 43 -8.04 25.46 19.03
N GLU A 44 -8.55 24.26 19.23
CA GLU A 44 -9.97 24.01 19.49
C GLU A 44 -10.50 24.72 20.74
N GLY A 45 -9.60 25.08 21.68
CA GLY A 45 -9.92 25.89 22.86
C GLY A 45 -9.99 27.39 22.65
N LEU A 46 -9.68 27.90 21.44
CA LEU A 46 -9.74 29.33 21.09
C LEU A 46 -11.13 29.74 20.60
N ALA A 47 -11.42 31.04 20.62
CA ALA A 47 -12.55 31.59 19.86
C ALA A 47 -12.35 31.28 18.37
N ASP A 48 -13.37 30.78 17.69
CA ASP A 48 -13.31 30.24 16.31
C ASP A 48 -12.37 29.02 16.14
N GLY A 49 -12.02 28.34 17.23
CA GLY A 49 -11.05 27.24 17.25
C GLY A 49 -11.42 26.08 16.31
N GLU A 50 -12.71 25.78 16.16
CA GLU A 50 -13.17 24.75 15.21
C GLU A 50 -12.80 25.08 13.76
N HIS A 51 -12.98 26.32 13.34
CA HIS A 51 -12.61 26.77 12.00
C HIS A 51 -11.08 26.78 11.82
N LEU A 52 -10.35 27.23 12.83
CA LEU A 52 -8.89 27.22 12.79
C LEU A 52 -8.32 25.78 12.75
N ALA A 53 -8.92 24.86 13.49
CA ALA A 53 -8.52 23.45 13.49
C ALA A 53 -8.70 22.77 12.12
N MET A 54 -9.63 23.24 11.29
CA MET A 54 -9.80 22.75 9.92
C MET A 54 -8.62 23.13 9.01
N LEU A 55 -7.85 24.16 9.36
CA LEU A 55 -6.66 24.56 8.61
C LEU A 55 -5.43 23.73 8.99
N LEU A 56 -5.47 23.03 10.13
CA LEU A 56 -4.39 22.13 10.53
C LEU A 56 -4.38 20.89 9.62
N ARG A 57 -3.25 20.70 8.97
CA ARG A 57 -3.02 19.55 8.10
C ARG A 57 -1.98 18.64 8.73
N GLY A 58 -2.24 17.35 8.67
CA GLY A 58 -1.24 16.32 8.98
C GLY A 58 -0.43 15.95 7.75
N GLY A 59 0.09 14.74 7.73
CA GLY A 59 0.68 14.13 6.54
C GLY A 59 -0.38 13.79 5.49
N PHE A 60 0.08 13.29 4.37
CA PHE A 60 -0.76 12.77 3.31
C PHE A 60 -0.28 11.37 2.90
N TRP A 61 -1.02 10.68 2.06
CA TRP A 61 -0.78 9.27 1.79
C TRP A 61 0.65 8.92 1.32
N ARG A 62 1.33 9.80 0.59
CA ARG A 62 2.75 9.57 0.21
C ARG A 62 3.69 9.55 1.42
N ASN A 63 3.40 10.32 2.46
CA ASN A 63 4.17 10.23 3.72
C ASN A 63 3.96 8.87 4.38
N PHE A 64 2.75 8.32 4.29
CA PHE A 64 2.46 6.98 4.76
C PHE A 64 3.31 5.92 4.04
N LEU A 65 3.47 6.00 2.72
CA LEU A 65 4.33 5.08 1.96
C LEU A 65 5.80 5.17 2.39
N VAL A 66 6.29 6.37 2.73
CA VAL A 66 7.65 6.53 3.30
C VAL A 66 7.76 5.88 4.67
N LYS A 67 6.72 5.99 5.50
CA LYS A 67 6.68 5.36 6.83
C LYS A 67 6.64 3.82 6.75
N TYR A 68 6.03 3.25 5.72
CA TYR A 68 5.83 1.82 5.53
C TYR A 68 6.38 1.36 4.16
N PRO A 69 7.71 1.18 4.03
CA PRO A 69 8.32 0.76 2.76
C PRO A 69 7.76 -0.57 2.25
N GLU A 70 7.37 -1.50 3.13
CA GLU A 70 6.76 -2.77 2.72
C GLU A 70 5.38 -2.57 2.03
N VAL A 71 4.66 -1.52 2.41
CA VAL A 71 3.42 -1.10 1.73
C VAL A 71 3.76 -0.39 0.42
N ALA A 72 4.82 0.41 0.40
CA ALA A 72 5.31 1.05 -0.82
C ALA A 72 5.69 0.01 -1.88
N ASP A 73 6.44 -1.04 -1.54
CA ASP A 73 6.79 -2.13 -2.45
C ASP A 73 5.54 -2.77 -3.08
N CYS A 74 4.53 -3.06 -2.26
CA CYS A 74 3.25 -3.60 -2.72
C CYS A 74 2.52 -2.63 -3.67
N TYR A 75 2.48 -1.35 -3.33
CA TYR A 75 1.85 -0.31 -4.14
C TYR A 75 2.53 -0.14 -5.50
N TRP A 76 3.85 -0.08 -5.53
CA TRP A 76 4.59 0.06 -6.77
C TRP A 76 4.47 -1.18 -7.65
N LYS A 77 4.46 -2.38 -7.06
CA LYS A 77 4.14 -3.61 -7.80
C LYS A 77 2.76 -3.52 -8.46
N MET A 78 1.74 -3.11 -7.71
CA MET A 78 0.38 -2.91 -8.21
C MET A 78 0.36 -1.94 -9.40
N LEU A 79 1.07 -0.81 -9.31
CA LEU A 79 1.15 0.16 -10.39
C LEU A 79 1.87 -0.38 -11.63
N ARG A 80 2.97 -1.12 -11.47
CA ARG A 80 3.67 -1.75 -12.60
C ARG A 80 2.75 -2.73 -13.32
N LEU A 81 2.11 -3.62 -12.58
CA LEU A 81 1.14 -4.58 -13.15
C LEU A 81 -0.02 -3.87 -13.84
N SER A 82 -0.54 -2.80 -13.26
CA SER A 82 -1.61 -2.00 -13.87
C SER A 82 -1.20 -1.45 -15.24
N ARG A 83 0.00 -0.91 -15.36
CA ARG A 83 0.52 -0.40 -16.64
C ARG A 83 0.72 -1.52 -17.65
N SER A 84 1.41 -2.60 -17.25
CA SER A 84 1.70 -3.72 -18.15
C SER A 84 0.43 -4.43 -18.65
N ILE A 85 -0.56 -4.63 -17.80
CA ILE A 85 -1.85 -5.21 -18.19
C ILE A 85 -2.61 -4.27 -19.12
N HIS A 86 -2.60 -2.96 -18.85
CA HIS A 86 -3.24 -1.97 -19.72
C HIS A 86 -2.61 -1.97 -21.10
N GLU A 87 -1.28 -1.94 -21.20
CA GLU A 87 -0.53 -1.98 -22.45
C GLU A 87 -0.79 -3.28 -23.24
N ALA A 88 -0.73 -4.44 -22.55
CA ALA A 88 -1.01 -5.73 -23.18
C ALA A 88 -2.44 -5.82 -23.73
N ARG A 89 -3.42 -5.31 -23.00
CA ARG A 89 -4.82 -5.29 -23.43
C ARG A 89 -5.08 -4.37 -24.63
N ALA A 90 -4.31 -3.32 -24.78
CA ALA A 90 -4.41 -2.46 -25.98
C ALA A 90 -4.09 -3.23 -27.27
N GLY A 91 -3.19 -4.23 -27.20
CA GLY A 91 -2.83 -5.09 -28.33
C GLY A 91 -3.70 -6.36 -28.48
N ALA A 92 -4.36 -6.82 -27.41
CA ALA A 92 -5.16 -8.06 -27.41
C ALA A 92 -6.35 -7.95 -26.43
N PRO A 93 -7.36 -7.12 -26.77
CA PRO A 93 -8.46 -6.79 -25.83
C PRO A 93 -9.32 -7.99 -25.43
N ASP A 94 -9.42 -9.01 -26.27
CA ASP A 94 -10.26 -10.19 -26.08
C ASP A 94 -9.52 -11.41 -25.50
N ASP A 95 -8.23 -11.26 -25.13
CA ASP A 95 -7.47 -12.36 -24.50
C ASP A 95 -8.01 -12.64 -23.09
N ALA A 96 -8.52 -13.86 -22.88
CA ALA A 96 -9.10 -14.30 -21.63
C ALA A 96 -8.08 -14.27 -20.47
N ARG A 97 -6.78 -14.46 -20.74
CA ARG A 97 -5.71 -14.42 -19.74
C ARG A 97 -5.50 -12.98 -19.27
N LEU A 98 -5.58 -12.00 -20.18
CA LEU A 98 -5.53 -10.57 -19.83
C LEU A 98 -6.78 -10.12 -19.07
N ALA A 99 -7.94 -10.69 -19.37
CA ALA A 99 -9.15 -10.44 -18.60
C ALA A 99 -9.02 -11.00 -17.17
N ALA A 100 -8.44 -12.19 -17.00
CA ALA A 100 -8.15 -12.78 -15.70
C ALA A 100 -7.11 -11.95 -14.93
N ALA A 101 -6.02 -11.52 -15.59
CA ALA A 101 -5.02 -10.65 -14.98
C ALA A 101 -5.63 -9.33 -14.49
N GLN A 102 -6.52 -8.72 -15.29
CA GLN A 102 -7.21 -7.48 -14.91
C GLN A 102 -8.12 -7.68 -13.69
N LEU A 103 -8.86 -8.79 -13.62
CA LEU A 103 -9.73 -9.09 -12.49
C LEU A 103 -8.90 -9.30 -11.21
N ALA A 104 -7.80 -10.03 -11.31
CA ALA A 104 -6.88 -10.23 -10.20
C ALA A 104 -6.23 -8.90 -9.76
N LEU A 105 -5.83 -8.06 -10.70
CA LEU A 105 -5.32 -6.70 -10.40
C LEU A 105 -6.36 -5.89 -9.61
N TRP A 106 -7.62 -5.87 -10.01
CA TRP A 106 -8.66 -5.12 -9.30
C TRP A 106 -8.84 -5.60 -7.86
N ARG A 107 -8.74 -6.91 -7.61
CA ARG A 107 -8.71 -7.45 -6.25
C ARG A 107 -7.46 -6.98 -5.48
N GLY A 108 -6.31 -6.94 -6.16
CA GLY A 108 -5.05 -6.42 -5.60
C GLY A 108 -5.05 -4.91 -5.37
N GLN A 109 -6.04 -4.17 -5.87
CA GLN A 109 -6.23 -2.74 -5.64
C GLN A 109 -7.16 -2.43 -4.45
N ALA A 110 -7.62 -3.46 -3.72
CA ALA A 110 -8.37 -3.24 -2.48
C ALA A 110 -7.52 -2.43 -1.49
N ASN A 111 -8.06 -1.30 -1.02
CA ASN A 111 -7.27 -0.28 -0.31
C ASN A 111 -6.80 -0.70 1.08
N ASP A 112 -7.45 -1.67 1.71
CA ASP A 112 -7.30 -1.97 3.13
C ASP A 112 -5.86 -2.30 3.54
N ALA A 113 -5.07 -2.95 2.68
CA ALA A 113 -3.68 -3.30 2.97
C ALA A 113 -2.68 -2.19 2.61
N TYR A 114 -3.11 -1.10 1.95
CA TYR A 114 -2.23 0.00 1.53
C TYR A 114 -2.16 1.15 2.53
N TRP A 115 -2.78 1.02 3.67
CA TRP A 115 -2.73 1.99 4.73
C TRP A 115 -2.93 1.31 6.10
N HIS A 116 -2.87 2.08 7.16
CA HIS A 116 -3.10 1.64 8.52
C HIS A 116 -3.94 2.68 9.26
N GLY A 117 -4.93 2.20 9.98
CA GLY A 117 -5.82 3.00 10.79
C GLY A 117 -6.36 2.15 11.93
N VAL A 118 -7.46 2.59 12.53
CA VAL A 118 -8.06 1.96 13.70
C VAL A 118 -8.41 0.47 13.48
N PHE A 119 -8.72 0.08 12.25
CA PHE A 119 -9.04 -1.30 11.88
C PHE A 119 -7.82 -2.16 11.54
N GLY A 120 -6.61 -1.67 11.75
CA GLY A 120 -5.38 -2.41 11.58
C GLY A 120 -4.75 -2.38 10.19
N GLY A 121 -5.52 -2.35 9.12
CA GLY A 121 -5.02 -2.16 7.75
C GLY A 121 -3.85 -3.06 7.39
N CYS A 122 -2.72 -2.48 6.98
CA CYS A 122 -1.51 -3.21 6.59
C CYS A 122 -0.91 -4.09 7.70
N TYR A 123 -1.27 -3.89 8.97
CA TYR A 123 -0.82 -4.76 10.06
C TYR A 123 -1.56 -6.09 10.12
N LEU A 124 -2.69 -6.23 9.44
CA LEU A 124 -3.48 -7.47 9.41
C LEU A 124 -2.93 -8.44 8.35
N PRO A 125 -2.35 -9.59 8.75
CA PRO A 125 -1.72 -10.51 7.80
C PRO A 125 -2.66 -11.02 6.72
N HIS A 126 -3.93 -11.24 7.05
CA HIS A 126 -4.91 -11.75 6.08
C HIS A 126 -5.22 -10.73 4.97
N LEU A 127 -5.25 -9.41 5.29
CA LEU A 127 -5.44 -8.37 4.28
C LEU A 127 -4.21 -8.26 3.36
N ARG A 128 -3.01 -8.25 3.93
CA ARG A 128 -1.77 -8.24 3.12
C ARG A 128 -1.69 -9.47 2.20
N ARG A 129 -1.94 -10.67 2.75
CA ARG A 129 -1.93 -11.92 1.95
C ARG A 129 -2.96 -11.90 0.83
N ALA A 130 -4.15 -11.39 1.08
CA ALA A 130 -5.18 -11.27 0.05
C ALA A 130 -4.75 -10.35 -1.09
N VAL A 131 -4.22 -9.18 -0.78
CA VAL A 131 -3.76 -8.21 -1.79
C VAL A 131 -2.52 -8.74 -2.52
N LYS A 132 -1.49 -9.20 -1.81
CA LYS A 132 -0.26 -9.74 -2.42
C LYS A 132 -0.55 -10.98 -3.26
N GLY A 133 -1.41 -11.87 -2.79
CA GLY A 133 -1.85 -13.03 -3.55
C GLY A 133 -2.54 -12.64 -4.86
N ALA A 134 -3.45 -11.68 -4.81
CA ALA A 134 -4.11 -11.17 -6.00
C ALA A 134 -3.13 -10.52 -7.00
N LEU A 135 -2.11 -9.81 -6.52
CA LEU A 135 -1.06 -9.25 -7.38
C LEU A 135 -0.19 -10.34 -8.02
N LEU A 136 0.15 -11.42 -7.28
CA LEU A 136 0.88 -12.56 -7.82
C LEU A 136 0.04 -13.34 -8.85
N GLU A 137 -1.27 -13.46 -8.64
CA GLU A 137 -2.19 -14.04 -9.62
C GLU A 137 -2.26 -13.20 -10.91
N ALA A 138 -2.34 -11.86 -10.76
CA ALA A 138 -2.31 -10.94 -11.90
C ALA A 138 -1.00 -11.05 -12.68
N GLU A 139 0.14 -11.11 -11.99
CA GLU A 139 1.47 -11.27 -12.59
C GLU A 139 1.59 -12.60 -13.34
N ARG A 140 1.15 -13.70 -12.75
CA ARG A 140 1.13 -15.01 -13.40
C ARG A 140 0.29 -15.00 -14.68
N SER A 141 -0.95 -14.53 -14.58
CA SER A 141 -1.87 -14.49 -15.74
C SER A 141 -1.37 -13.59 -16.86
N LEU A 142 -0.72 -12.47 -16.52
CA LEU A 142 -0.06 -11.61 -17.49
C LEU A 142 1.11 -12.33 -18.16
N ALA A 143 1.94 -13.02 -17.39
CA ALA A 143 3.09 -13.76 -17.88
C ALA A 143 2.72 -14.87 -18.88
N GLU A 144 1.59 -15.54 -18.67
CA GLU A 144 1.07 -16.57 -19.59
C GLU A 144 0.74 -16.01 -21.00
N THR A 145 0.67 -14.68 -21.17
CA THR A 145 0.42 -14.05 -22.47
C THR A 145 1.69 -13.84 -23.29
N PHE A 146 2.86 -13.96 -22.67
CA PHE A 146 4.16 -13.75 -23.33
C PHE A 146 4.91 -15.07 -23.51
N THR A 147 5.70 -15.15 -24.55
CA THR A 147 6.71 -16.21 -24.68
C THR A 147 7.95 -15.75 -23.96
N GLU A 148 8.03 -16.05 -22.68
CA GLU A 148 9.18 -15.64 -21.88
C GLU A 148 10.23 -16.75 -21.74
N PRO A 149 11.50 -16.37 -21.51
CA PRO A 149 12.54 -17.33 -21.17
C PRO A 149 12.19 -18.04 -19.85
N ARG A 150 12.71 -19.24 -19.67
CA ARG A 150 12.50 -20.04 -18.44
C ARG A 150 12.85 -19.27 -17.16
N VAL A 151 13.81 -18.38 -17.25
CA VAL A 151 14.22 -17.43 -16.21
C VAL A 151 14.34 -16.06 -16.84
N ALA A 152 13.55 -15.11 -16.36
CA ALA A 152 13.64 -13.70 -16.73
C ALA A 152 14.16 -12.92 -15.52
N TRP A 153 14.96 -11.88 -15.77
CA TRP A 153 15.39 -10.95 -14.74
C TRP A 153 15.49 -9.53 -15.29
N SER A 154 15.35 -8.58 -14.41
CA SER A 154 15.53 -7.16 -14.71
C SER A 154 16.09 -6.45 -13.47
N CYS A 155 16.70 -5.28 -13.71
CA CYS A 155 17.22 -4.42 -12.66
C CYS A 155 16.72 -2.99 -12.89
N GLY A 156 16.28 -2.33 -11.85
CA GLY A 156 15.78 -0.96 -11.89
C GLY A 156 15.09 -0.56 -10.60
N ASP A 157 14.86 0.73 -10.43
CA ASP A 157 14.09 1.27 -9.31
C ASP A 157 12.61 0.89 -9.47
N VAL A 158 12.20 -0.13 -8.74
CA VAL A 158 10.84 -0.69 -8.85
C VAL A 158 9.90 -0.26 -7.73
N ASN A 159 10.44 0.43 -6.71
CA ASN A 159 9.68 0.89 -5.56
C ASN A 159 9.68 2.42 -5.39
N GLY A 160 10.39 3.14 -6.27
CA GLY A 160 10.40 4.60 -6.31
C GLY A 160 11.28 5.25 -5.23
N ASP A 161 12.28 4.52 -4.69
CA ASP A 161 13.19 5.03 -3.66
C ASP A 161 14.51 5.60 -4.23
N GLY A 162 14.70 5.53 -5.55
CA GLY A 162 15.87 6.00 -6.27
C GLY A 162 17.03 4.98 -6.28
N ARG A 163 16.79 3.73 -5.92
CA ARG A 163 17.75 2.64 -5.91
C ARG A 163 17.24 1.47 -6.74
N ASP A 164 18.15 0.71 -7.31
CA ASP A 164 17.78 -0.41 -8.17
C ASP A 164 17.57 -1.69 -7.35
N GLU A 165 16.42 -2.34 -7.56
CA GLU A 165 16.15 -3.71 -7.18
C GLU A 165 16.41 -4.67 -8.33
N VAL A 166 16.61 -5.93 -7.99
CA VAL A 166 16.69 -7.04 -8.95
C VAL A 166 15.39 -7.85 -8.86
N LEU A 167 14.69 -7.92 -9.97
CA LEU A 167 13.53 -8.79 -10.13
C LEU A 167 13.94 -10.04 -10.87
N VAL A 168 13.58 -11.19 -10.33
CA VAL A 168 13.81 -12.48 -10.99
C VAL A 168 12.46 -13.19 -11.07
N ARG A 169 12.14 -13.71 -12.26
CA ARG A 169 10.93 -14.49 -12.47
C ARG A 169 11.23 -15.80 -13.17
N THR A 170 10.59 -16.85 -12.69
CA THR A 170 10.54 -18.17 -13.32
C THR A 170 9.08 -18.55 -13.55
N GLY A 171 8.82 -19.75 -14.06
CA GLY A 171 7.46 -20.27 -14.14
C GLY A 171 6.77 -20.48 -12.77
N GLU A 172 7.53 -20.52 -11.68
CA GLU A 172 7.01 -20.80 -10.35
C GLU A 172 7.27 -19.70 -9.32
N LEU A 173 8.29 -18.88 -9.53
CA LEU A 173 8.74 -17.89 -8.55
C LEU A 173 8.78 -16.49 -9.14
N ALA A 174 8.36 -15.53 -8.34
CA ALA A 174 8.62 -14.10 -8.51
C ALA A 174 9.43 -13.62 -7.29
N VAL A 175 10.63 -13.10 -7.51
CA VAL A 175 11.55 -12.70 -6.44
C VAL A 175 11.97 -11.26 -6.66
N THR A 176 11.91 -10.46 -5.61
CA THR A 176 12.46 -9.11 -5.59
C THR A 176 13.57 -9.05 -4.55
N VAL A 177 14.75 -8.63 -4.97
CA VAL A 177 15.94 -8.48 -4.12
C VAL A 177 16.33 -7.01 -4.09
N ASN A 178 16.58 -6.46 -2.90
CA ASN A 178 17.16 -5.14 -2.73
C ASN A 178 18.66 -5.26 -2.40
N PRO A 179 19.57 -5.03 -3.38
CA PRO A 179 21.01 -5.16 -3.18
C PRO A 179 21.57 -4.12 -2.21
N GLN A 180 20.97 -2.93 -2.16
CA GLN A 180 21.43 -1.82 -1.33
C GLN A 180 21.20 -2.06 0.17
N SER A 181 20.25 -2.93 0.48
CA SER A 181 19.94 -3.33 1.86
C SER A 181 20.57 -4.68 2.24
N GLY A 182 21.76 -4.99 1.69
CA GLY A 182 22.48 -6.23 1.98
C GLY A 182 21.93 -7.46 1.25
N GLY A 183 21.21 -7.25 0.14
CA GLY A 183 20.63 -8.34 -0.65
C GLY A 183 19.37 -8.92 -0.03
N VAL A 184 18.62 -8.12 0.73
CA VAL A 184 17.37 -8.58 1.34
C VAL A 184 16.34 -8.94 0.26
N ILE A 185 15.66 -10.06 0.45
CA ILE A 185 14.53 -10.47 -0.38
C ILE A 185 13.28 -9.79 0.16
N THR A 186 12.72 -8.84 -0.60
CA THR A 186 11.52 -8.10 -0.23
C THR A 186 10.23 -8.77 -0.71
N GLU A 187 10.33 -9.64 -1.71
CA GLU A 187 9.26 -10.51 -2.18
C GLU A 187 9.81 -11.89 -2.55
N LEU A 188 9.15 -12.93 -2.09
CA LEU A 188 9.38 -14.32 -2.49
C LEU A 188 8.03 -14.95 -2.84
N GLY A 189 7.53 -14.64 -4.02
CA GLY A 189 6.23 -15.08 -4.50
C GLY A 189 6.28 -16.49 -5.09
N TYR A 190 5.51 -17.42 -4.53
CA TYR A 190 5.26 -18.73 -5.12
C TYR A 190 4.02 -18.65 -6.01
N LEU A 191 4.22 -18.50 -7.31
CA LEU A 191 3.18 -18.22 -8.30
C LEU A 191 2.07 -19.29 -8.38
N PRO A 192 2.36 -20.62 -8.30
CA PRO A 192 1.32 -21.64 -8.40
C PRO A 192 0.26 -21.56 -7.29
N ARG A 193 0.59 -20.95 -6.16
CA ARG A 193 -0.32 -20.76 -5.02
C ARG A 193 -0.64 -19.29 -4.74
N ALA A 194 -0.14 -18.38 -5.57
CA ALA A 194 -0.26 -16.93 -5.37
C ALA A 194 0.07 -16.52 -3.92
N LEU A 195 1.19 -17.00 -3.40
CA LEU A 195 1.60 -16.84 -2.01
C LEU A 195 2.94 -16.15 -1.93
N ASP A 196 3.02 -15.00 -1.26
CA ASP A 196 4.27 -14.35 -0.90
C ASP A 196 4.81 -14.96 0.41
N LEU A 197 5.95 -15.66 0.32
CA LEU A 197 6.61 -16.30 1.46
C LEU A 197 7.43 -15.31 2.29
N ALA A 198 7.69 -14.11 1.77
CA ALA A 198 8.37 -13.01 2.45
C ALA A 198 7.37 -11.95 2.96
N ASP A 199 6.09 -12.32 3.21
CA ASP A 199 5.08 -11.38 3.71
C ASP A 199 5.34 -10.98 5.15
N VAL A 200 6.26 -10.02 5.33
CA VAL A 200 6.60 -9.42 6.62
C VAL A 200 6.24 -7.94 6.63
N LEU A 201 5.98 -7.41 7.81
CA LEU A 201 5.78 -5.98 8.06
C LEU A 201 6.47 -5.61 9.36
N THR A 202 7.34 -4.61 9.30
CA THR A 202 8.00 -4.08 10.50
C THR A 202 7.01 -3.32 11.36
N ARG A 203 6.92 -3.69 12.63
CA ARG A 203 6.13 -2.94 13.60
C ARG A 203 6.85 -1.65 13.97
N ARG A 204 6.18 -0.52 13.75
CA ARG A 204 6.71 0.82 14.01
C ARG A 204 6.06 1.43 15.25
N PRO A 205 6.75 2.36 15.95
CA PRO A 205 6.11 3.15 16.99
C PRO A 205 4.93 3.96 16.43
N GLU A 206 3.79 3.87 17.11
CA GLU A 206 2.58 4.60 16.77
C GLU A 206 2.17 5.51 17.94
N ALA A 207 1.50 6.62 17.65
CA ALA A 207 1.07 7.59 18.67
C ALA A 207 0.19 6.94 19.77
N TYR A 208 -0.63 5.94 19.42
CA TYR A 208 -1.47 5.25 20.40
C TYR A 208 -0.67 4.38 21.39
N HIS A 209 0.56 3.96 21.05
CA HIS A 209 1.39 3.20 21.99
C HIS A 209 1.73 4.01 23.27
N ALA A 210 1.89 5.33 23.15
CA ALA A 210 2.10 6.18 24.32
C ALA A 210 0.88 6.16 25.24
N ARG A 211 -0.32 6.20 24.70
CA ARG A 211 -1.58 6.12 25.46
C ARG A 211 -1.71 4.78 26.21
N ILE A 212 -1.41 3.68 25.53
CA ILE A 212 -1.44 2.34 26.15
C ILE A 212 -0.44 2.26 27.31
N ARG A 213 0.78 2.77 27.13
CA ARG A 213 1.79 2.81 28.20
C ARG A 213 1.38 3.68 29.37
N ALA A 214 0.75 4.85 29.12
CA ALA A 214 0.30 5.77 30.15
C ALA A 214 -0.88 5.23 30.97
N GLN A 215 -1.70 4.34 30.40
CA GLN A 215 -2.84 3.71 31.10
C GLN A 215 -2.41 2.56 32.04
N GLY A 216 -1.09 2.31 32.15
CA GLY A 216 -0.51 1.30 33.04
C GLY A 216 -0.94 -0.11 32.66
N GLY A 217 -0.04 -1.07 32.66
CA GLY A 217 -0.25 -2.47 32.23
C GLY A 217 -1.34 -3.27 32.98
N GLY A 218 -2.48 -2.67 33.25
CA GLY A 218 -3.72 -3.32 33.61
C GLY A 218 -4.52 -3.56 32.35
N ASP A 219 -4.93 -4.77 32.12
CA ASP A 219 -5.73 -5.34 31.04
C ASP A 219 -5.91 -4.44 29.80
N ALA A 220 -5.23 -4.82 28.71
CA ALA A 220 -5.54 -4.22 27.43
C ALA A 220 -7.07 -4.20 27.27
N PRO A 221 -7.66 -3.06 26.85
CA PRO A 221 -9.09 -3.04 26.59
C PRO A 221 -9.38 -4.12 25.54
N THR A 222 -10.06 -5.16 25.95
CA THR A 222 -10.49 -6.30 25.12
C THR A 222 -11.65 -5.93 24.18
N GLY A 223 -11.87 -4.64 23.96
CA GLY A 223 -12.83 -4.12 23.02
C GLY A 223 -12.10 -3.29 21.99
N ASP A 224 -12.12 -3.60 20.74
CA ASP A 224 -11.76 -2.92 19.49
C ASP A 224 -10.45 -3.30 18.80
N PHE A 225 -9.50 -4.02 19.44
CA PHE A 225 -8.26 -4.41 18.75
C PHE A 225 -7.94 -5.91 18.82
N ALA A 226 -8.83 -6.72 19.33
CA ALA A 226 -8.66 -8.16 19.24
C ALA A 226 -8.92 -8.59 17.78
N PRO A 227 -7.92 -9.16 17.07
CA PRO A 227 -8.22 -9.84 15.83
C PRO A 227 -9.17 -10.97 16.20
N THR A 228 -10.41 -10.90 15.73
CA THR A 228 -11.30 -12.06 15.73
C THR A 228 -10.63 -13.12 14.87
N MET A 229 -9.91 -14.03 15.53
CA MET A 229 -9.51 -15.28 14.91
C MET A 229 -10.76 -16.16 14.84
N THR A 230 -11.30 -16.25 13.67
CA THR A 230 -12.13 -17.37 13.21
C THR A 230 -11.58 -17.88 11.91
#